data_ae0f27090bf45bfde12a85bdcfed4208
#
_entry.id   ae0f27090bf45bfde12a85bdcfed4208
#
_cell.length_a   1.000
_cell.length_b   1.000
_cell.length_c   1.000
_cell.angle_alpha   90.00
_cell.angle_beta   90.00
_cell.angle_gamma   90.00
#
_symmetry.space_group_name_H-M   'P 1'
#
loop_
_entity.id
_entity.type
_entity.pdbx_description
1 polymer ?
#
loop_
_entity_poly.entity_id
_entity_poly.type
_entity_poly.pdbx_seq_one_letter_code
_entity_poly.pdbx_strand_id
1 'polypeptide(L)'
;MSLGGKRIRPTMLLMSVDLFKGSIERAIPAALAIETFHNFTLIHDDIMDNAPLRRGKQTVHEKWGDNTAILSGDVMMVEANKHLTKVDVTILKPALDTFNATAQGVCEGQQLDMEFESRNDVSIDEYINMIRLKTAVLVGGAMKLGAIVSKAGDDEAELIYQFGENLGIAFQLQDDILDVYGDPEKFGKQVGGDIISDKKTFLRLKLQELANTNDLNRLNAQRLEDKADKINNVTSLYDQYKVKEHATLIMKEYLEKAFMALELIDVPEEQKKELILLANQLMNRES
;
A
#
# COMPACT_ATOMS: atom_id res chain seq x y z
N MET A 1 -1.41 -0.58 18.06
CA MET A 1 -1.66 0.87 17.93
C MET A 1 -0.54 1.73 18.53
N SER A 2 0.04 1.37 19.68
CA SER A 2 1.11 2.15 20.36
C SER A 2 2.52 2.03 19.75
N LEU A 3 2.73 1.18 18.74
CA LEU A 3 4.04 0.92 18.13
C LEU A 3 4.53 1.99 17.13
N GLY A 4 3.86 3.13 17.06
CA GLY A 4 4.18 4.18 16.09
C GLY A 4 3.57 3.91 14.70
N GLY A 5 4.07 4.63 13.70
CA GLY A 5 3.61 4.59 12.30
C GLY A 5 3.22 5.98 11.80
N LYS A 6 3.34 6.20 10.49
CA LYS A 6 3.11 7.51 9.86
C LYS A 6 1.63 7.91 9.80
N ARG A 7 0.68 7.01 10.10
CA ARG A 7 -0.77 7.25 10.09
C ARG A 7 -1.29 7.88 8.79
N ILE A 8 -0.70 7.51 7.66
CA ILE A 8 -0.99 8.12 6.35
C ILE A 8 -2.47 7.94 5.96
N ARG A 9 -3.04 6.74 6.12
CA ARG A 9 -4.41 6.43 5.70
C ARG A 9 -5.47 7.26 6.44
N PRO A 10 -5.50 7.30 7.78
CA PRO A 10 -6.43 8.20 8.49
C PRO A 10 -6.15 9.67 8.21
N THR A 11 -4.88 10.08 8.00
CA THR A 11 -4.55 11.46 7.62
C THR A 11 -5.13 11.81 6.25
N MET A 12 -4.99 10.93 5.24
CA MET A 12 -5.56 11.14 3.91
C MET A 12 -7.09 11.17 3.93
N LEU A 13 -7.74 10.37 4.77
CA LEU A 13 -9.18 10.47 5.01
C LEU A 13 -9.54 11.88 5.51
N LEU A 14 -8.83 12.39 6.51
CA LEU A 14 -9.11 13.71 7.08
C LEU A 14 -8.77 14.85 6.10
N MET A 15 -7.74 14.69 5.26
CA MET A 15 -7.45 15.63 4.17
C MET A 15 -8.55 15.64 3.09
N SER A 16 -9.15 14.48 2.80
CA SER A 16 -10.32 14.42 1.93
C SER A 16 -11.54 15.14 2.57
N VAL A 17 -11.71 15.03 3.89
CA VAL A 17 -12.75 15.78 4.60
C VAL A 17 -12.51 17.28 4.48
N ASP A 18 -11.29 17.74 4.63
CA ASP A 18 -10.91 19.15 4.48
C ASP A 18 -11.11 19.65 3.04
N LEU A 19 -10.75 18.85 2.04
CA LEU A 19 -10.98 19.12 0.62
C LEU A 19 -12.45 19.46 0.34
N PHE A 20 -13.38 18.74 0.95
CA PHE A 20 -14.82 18.93 0.78
C PHE A 20 -15.47 19.80 1.88
N LYS A 21 -14.66 20.51 2.68
CA LYS A 21 -15.12 21.38 3.79
C LYS A 21 -16.05 20.69 4.79
N GLY A 22 -15.81 19.39 5.01
CA GLY A 22 -16.53 18.60 6.00
C GLY A 22 -16.04 18.87 7.44
N SER A 23 -16.71 18.27 8.41
CA SER A 23 -16.30 18.33 9.82
C SER A 23 -15.30 17.23 10.14
N ILE A 24 -14.08 17.62 10.51
CA ILE A 24 -13.04 16.70 11.00
C ILE A 24 -13.54 15.89 12.21
N GLU A 25 -14.23 16.53 13.15
CA GLU A 25 -14.77 15.86 14.35
C GLU A 25 -15.73 14.73 14.00
N ARG A 26 -16.60 14.94 13.00
CA ARG A 26 -17.53 13.92 12.51
C ARG A 26 -16.85 12.79 11.75
N ALA A 27 -15.64 13.03 11.22
CA ALA A 27 -14.86 12.04 10.49
C ALA A 27 -13.98 11.16 11.39
N ILE A 28 -13.73 11.56 12.63
CA ILE A 28 -12.88 10.78 13.56
C ILE A 28 -13.30 9.31 13.66
N PRO A 29 -14.61 8.95 13.77
CA PRO A 29 -14.99 7.54 13.77
C PRO A 29 -14.56 6.77 12.54
N ALA A 30 -14.73 7.34 11.34
CA ALA A 30 -14.29 6.71 10.09
C ALA A 30 -12.75 6.60 10.00
N ALA A 31 -12.02 7.63 10.44
CA ALA A 31 -10.55 7.61 10.50
C ALA A 31 -10.02 6.52 11.47
N LEU A 32 -10.68 6.36 12.62
CA LEU A 32 -10.36 5.30 13.57
C LEU A 32 -10.68 3.91 12.98
N ALA A 33 -11.81 3.77 12.26
CA ALA A 33 -12.16 2.52 11.59
C ALA A 33 -11.08 2.10 10.60
N ILE A 34 -10.65 2.99 9.71
CA ILE A 34 -9.58 2.73 8.72
C ILE A 34 -8.26 2.36 9.40
N GLU A 35 -7.83 3.10 10.42
CA GLU A 35 -6.56 2.82 11.08
C GLU A 35 -6.62 1.50 11.88
N THR A 36 -7.77 1.20 12.51
CA THR A 36 -7.97 -0.06 13.23
C THR A 36 -7.96 -1.24 12.27
N PHE A 37 -8.68 -1.13 11.15
CA PHE A 37 -8.65 -2.12 10.07
C PHE A 37 -7.23 -2.32 9.52
N HIS A 38 -6.51 -1.25 9.22
CA HIS A 38 -5.12 -1.38 8.77
C HIS A 38 -4.23 -2.11 9.77
N ASN A 39 -4.38 -1.85 11.07
CA ASN A 39 -3.59 -2.58 12.07
C ASN A 39 -4.02 -4.05 12.22
N PHE A 40 -5.30 -4.38 11.98
CA PHE A 40 -5.77 -5.74 11.81
C PHE A 40 -5.02 -6.44 10.68
N THR A 41 -5.00 -5.84 9.48
CA THR A 41 -4.31 -6.44 8.32
C THR A 41 -2.82 -6.64 8.59
N LEU A 42 -2.15 -5.71 9.29
CA LEU A 42 -0.74 -5.85 9.64
C LEU A 42 -0.47 -7.03 10.60
N ILE A 43 -1.37 -7.32 11.55
CA ILE A 43 -1.19 -8.45 12.48
C ILE A 43 -1.31 -9.78 11.72
N HIS A 44 -2.31 -9.89 10.84
CA HIS A 44 -2.49 -11.11 10.05
C HIS A 44 -1.40 -11.29 9.00
N ASP A 45 -0.97 -10.22 8.35
CA ASP A 45 0.16 -10.18 7.43
C ASP A 45 1.45 -10.68 8.10
N ASP A 46 1.75 -10.19 9.31
CA ASP A 46 2.90 -10.64 10.10
C ASP A 46 2.91 -12.16 10.37
N ILE A 47 1.73 -12.76 10.60
CA ILE A 47 1.61 -14.21 10.78
C ILE A 47 1.88 -14.94 9.48
N MET A 48 1.26 -14.50 8.38
CA MET A 48 1.37 -15.11 7.06
C MET A 48 2.82 -15.06 6.54
N ASP A 49 3.51 -13.93 6.77
CA ASP A 49 4.90 -13.71 6.35
C ASP A 49 5.92 -14.29 7.35
N ASN A 50 5.48 -14.88 8.47
CA ASN A 50 6.36 -15.29 9.58
C ASN A 50 7.32 -14.17 10.01
N ALA A 51 6.86 -12.93 10.02
CA ALA A 51 7.69 -11.75 10.26
C ALA A 51 8.06 -11.62 11.74
N PRO A 52 9.36 -11.71 12.13
CA PRO A 52 9.74 -11.68 13.55
C PRO A 52 9.60 -10.29 14.16
N LEU A 53 9.73 -9.26 13.35
CA LEU A 53 9.75 -7.86 13.80
C LEU A 53 8.86 -6.96 12.92
N ARG A 54 8.17 -6.04 13.57
CA ARG A 54 7.48 -4.91 12.91
C ARG A 54 7.86 -3.61 13.62
N ARG A 55 8.39 -2.66 12.87
CA ARG A 55 8.85 -1.36 13.39
C ARG A 55 9.87 -1.53 14.55
N GLY A 56 10.78 -2.49 14.40
CA GLY A 56 11.83 -2.77 15.37
C GLY A 56 11.38 -3.48 16.66
N LYS A 57 10.12 -3.93 16.73
CA LYS A 57 9.58 -4.68 17.89
C LYS A 57 9.06 -6.03 17.44
N GLN A 58 9.09 -7.00 18.35
CA GLN A 58 8.50 -8.32 18.10
C GLN A 58 7.05 -8.20 17.66
N THR A 59 6.68 -8.98 16.64
CA THR A 59 5.30 -9.11 16.17
C THR A 59 4.40 -9.76 17.22
N VAL A 60 3.09 -9.67 17.04
CA VAL A 60 2.13 -10.18 18.02
C VAL A 60 2.23 -11.70 18.13
N HIS A 61 2.37 -12.42 17.00
CA HIS A 61 2.47 -13.87 16.98
C HIS A 61 3.79 -14.37 17.62
N GLU A 62 4.91 -13.70 17.39
CA GLU A 62 6.18 -14.02 18.02
C GLU A 62 6.14 -13.85 19.55
N LYS A 63 5.40 -12.85 20.02
CA LYS A 63 5.37 -12.52 21.46
C LYS A 63 4.33 -13.31 22.24
N TRP A 64 3.16 -13.62 21.64
CA TRP A 64 2.02 -14.21 22.33
C TRP A 64 1.44 -15.45 21.65
N GLY A 65 2.05 -15.90 20.53
CA GLY A 65 1.63 -17.04 19.73
C GLY A 65 0.54 -16.72 18.69
N ASP A 66 0.47 -17.57 17.65
CA ASP A 66 -0.37 -17.37 16.46
C ASP A 66 -1.85 -17.25 16.81
N ASN A 67 -2.40 -18.13 17.66
CA ASN A 67 -3.82 -18.09 18.03
C ASN A 67 -4.20 -16.76 18.70
N THR A 68 -3.31 -16.21 19.54
CA THR A 68 -3.54 -14.90 20.18
C THR A 68 -3.50 -13.78 19.15
N ALA A 69 -2.58 -13.86 18.19
CA ALA A 69 -2.47 -12.88 17.13
C ALA A 69 -3.70 -12.90 16.19
N ILE A 70 -4.16 -14.09 15.78
CA ILE A 70 -5.38 -14.28 14.96
C ILE A 70 -6.58 -13.64 15.66
N LEU A 71 -6.87 -14.06 16.90
CA LEU A 71 -8.02 -13.57 17.66
C LEU A 71 -7.92 -12.06 17.95
N SER A 72 -6.72 -11.53 18.17
CA SER A 72 -6.51 -10.10 18.35
C SER A 72 -6.84 -9.32 17.07
N GLY A 73 -6.42 -9.84 15.91
CA GLY A 73 -6.80 -9.29 14.60
C GLY A 73 -8.31 -9.30 14.40
N ASP A 74 -8.97 -10.46 14.63
CA ASP A 74 -10.43 -10.59 14.48
C ASP A 74 -11.20 -9.57 15.32
N VAL A 75 -10.80 -9.39 16.58
CA VAL A 75 -11.40 -8.36 17.45
C VAL A 75 -11.14 -6.96 16.89
N MET A 76 -9.98 -6.68 16.33
CA MET A 76 -9.72 -5.37 15.70
C MET A 76 -10.60 -5.13 14.48
N MET A 77 -10.90 -6.15 13.66
CA MET A 77 -11.86 -6.02 12.58
C MET A 77 -13.28 -5.66 13.09
N VAL A 78 -13.70 -6.30 14.19
CA VAL A 78 -14.97 -5.95 14.86
C VAL A 78 -14.96 -4.52 15.39
N GLU A 79 -13.86 -4.10 16.05
CA GLU A 79 -13.72 -2.73 16.55
C GLU A 79 -13.69 -1.69 15.42
N ALA A 80 -13.06 -2.00 14.26
CA ALA A 80 -13.11 -1.13 13.09
C ALA A 80 -14.57 -0.88 12.64
N ASN A 81 -15.37 -1.95 12.53
CA ASN A 81 -16.81 -1.82 12.23
C ASN A 81 -17.55 -1.01 13.30
N LYS A 82 -17.29 -1.25 14.61
CA LYS A 82 -17.90 -0.47 15.71
C LYS A 82 -17.53 1.01 15.67
N HIS A 83 -16.32 1.34 15.21
CA HIS A 83 -15.97 2.74 14.97
C HIS A 83 -16.78 3.33 13.81
N LEU A 84 -16.86 2.61 12.68
CA LEU A 84 -17.56 3.10 11.50
C LEU A 84 -19.05 3.32 11.76
N THR A 85 -19.70 2.47 12.56
CA THR A 85 -21.14 2.63 12.91
C THR A 85 -21.46 3.88 13.73
N LYS A 86 -20.47 4.65 14.16
CA LYS A 86 -20.64 5.93 14.87
C LYS A 86 -20.75 7.15 13.93
N VAL A 87 -20.61 6.97 12.62
CA VAL A 87 -20.86 8.06 11.66
C VAL A 87 -22.35 8.41 11.62
N ASP A 88 -22.67 9.56 11.02
CA ASP A 88 -24.07 9.99 10.84
C ASP A 88 -24.88 8.89 10.14
N VAL A 89 -26.07 8.58 10.69
CA VAL A 89 -26.94 7.52 10.16
C VAL A 89 -27.31 7.71 8.69
N THR A 90 -27.36 8.95 8.22
CA THR A 90 -27.73 9.28 6.83
C THR A 90 -26.67 8.84 5.81
N ILE A 91 -25.44 8.67 6.25
CA ILE A 91 -24.30 8.24 5.42
C ILE A 91 -23.78 6.85 5.80
N LEU A 92 -24.35 6.20 6.79
CA LEU A 92 -23.87 4.93 7.32
C LEU A 92 -23.82 3.83 6.23
N LYS A 93 -24.88 3.72 5.42
CA LYS A 93 -24.92 2.69 4.38
C LYS A 93 -23.81 2.86 3.33
N PRO A 94 -23.65 4.01 2.65
CA PRO A 94 -22.54 4.19 1.69
C PRO A 94 -21.17 4.08 2.36
N ALA A 95 -21.01 4.49 3.62
CA ALA A 95 -19.76 4.32 4.35
C ALA A 95 -19.44 2.84 4.61
N LEU A 96 -20.42 2.03 5.01
CA LEU A 96 -20.25 0.58 5.19
C LEU A 96 -19.98 -0.14 3.86
N ASP A 97 -20.70 0.21 2.80
CA ASP A 97 -20.48 -0.37 1.48
C ASP A 97 -19.04 -0.12 0.99
N THR A 98 -18.56 1.12 1.12
CA THR A 98 -17.17 1.49 0.76
C THR A 98 -16.15 0.76 1.62
N PHE A 99 -16.36 0.72 2.93
CA PHE A 99 -15.46 0.03 3.86
C PHE A 99 -15.39 -1.47 3.57
N ASN A 100 -16.53 -2.12 3.38
CA ASN A 100 -16.58 -3.57 3.13
C ASN A 100 -15.97 -3.95 1.79
N ALA A 101 -16.24 -3.19 0.72
CA ALA A 101 -15.61 -3.40 -0.58
C ALA A 101 -14.08 -3.22 -0.49
N THR A 102 -13.62 -2.20 0.23
CA THR A 102 -12.20 -1.97 0.50
C THR A 102 -11.58 -3.12 1.28
N ALA A 103 -12.24 -3.56 2.36
CA ALA A 103 -11.76 -4.66 3.20
C ALA A 103 -11.66 -5.97 2.42
N GLN A 104 -12.67 -6.28 1.61
CA GLN A 104 -12.65 -7.44 0.72
C GLN A 104 -11.47 -7.36 -0.25
N GLY A 105 -11.29 -6.22 -0.93
CA GLY A 105 -10.18 -6.03 -1.87
C GLY A 105 -8.81 -6.26 -1.21
N VAL A 106 -8.61 -5.75 0.02
CA VAL A 106 -7.35 -5.97 0.76
C VAL A 106 -7.11 -7.46 1.04
N CYS A 107 -8.14 -8.21 1.44
CA CYS A 107 -8.03 -9.65 1.69
C CYS A 107 -7.73 -10.41 0.39
N GLU A 108 -8.39 -10.07 -0.72
CA GLU A 108 -8.13 -10.66 -2.04
C GLU A 108 -6.69 -10.36 -2.50
N GLY A 109 -6.20 -9.12 -2.28
CA GLY A 109 -4.83 -8.73 -2.60
C GLY A 109 -3.79 -9.49 -1.77
N GLN A 110 -4.05 -9.73 -0.49
CA GLN A 110 -3.19 -10.55 0.36
C GLN A 110 -3.17 -12.01 -0.11
N GLN A 111 -4.31 -12.56 -0.52
CA GLN A 111 -4.36 -13.91 -1.08
C GLN A 111 -3.52 -14.04 -2.35
N LEU A 112 -3.60 -13.05 -3.27
CA LEU A 112 -2.78 -13.02 -4.48
C LEU A 112 -1.27 -12.92 -4.16
N ASP A 113 -0.87 -12.10 -3.19
CA ASP A 113 0.53 -11.95 -2.78
C ASP A 113 1.10 -13.30 -2.30
N MET A 114 0.34 -14.04 -1.47
CA MET A 114 0.72 -15.39 -1.02
C MET A 114 0.78 -16.41 -2.18
N GLU A 115 -0.19 -16.38 -3.10
CA GLU A 115 -0.19 -17.27 -4.27
C GLU A 115 1.02 -17.05 -5.17
N PHE A 116 1.44 -15.78 -5.33
CA PHE A 116 2.58 -15.41 -6.17
C PHE A 116 3.91 -15.95 -5.64
N GLU A 117 4.04 -16.25 -4.35
CA GLU A 117 5.25 -16.86 -3.80
C GLU A 117 5.57 -18.19 -4.49
N SER A 118 4.55 -19.02 -4.77
CA SER A 118 4.70 -20.35 -5.36
C SER A 118 4.65 -20.35 -6.89
N ARG A 119 4.12 -19.30 -7.53
CA ARG A 119 3.96 -19.21 -8.98
C ARG A 119 5.24 -18.70 -9.66
N ASN A 120 5.50 -19.16 -10.89
CA ASN A 120 6.60 -18.69 -11.74
C ASN A 120 6.12 -17.98 -13.01
N ASP A 121 4.82 -17.90 -13.22
CA ASP A 121 4.14 -17.37 -14.40
C ASP A 121 3.39 -16.06 -14.14
N VAL A 122 3.72 -15.36 -13.04
CA VAL A 122 3.10 -14.09 -12.68
C VAL A 122 3.49 -13.01 -13.69
N SER A 123 2.49 -12.33 -14.25
CA SER A 123 2.66 -11.19 -15.14
C SER A 123 2.76 -9.86 -14.38
N ILE A 124 3.25 -8.82 -15.06
CA ILE A 124 3.27 -7.46 -14.50
C ILE A 124 1.84 -6.97 -14.22
N ASP A 125 0.88 -7.26 -15.09
CA ASP A 125 -0.51 -6.84 -14.88
C ASP A 125 -1.13 -7.50 -13.65
N GLU A 126 -0.85 -8.78 -13.42
CA GLU A 126 -1.28 -9.48 -12.18
C GLU A 126 -0.63 -8.84 -10.96
N TYR A 127 0.66 -8.51 -11.03
CA TYR A 127 1.37 -7.83 -9.94
C TYR A 127 0.76 -6.46 -9.64
N ILE A 128 0.51 -5.63 -10.66
CA ILE A 128 -0.14 -4.32 -10.49
C ILE A 128 -1.53 -4.49 -9.86
N ASN A 129 -2.31 -5.48 -10.29
CA ASN A 129 -3.60 -5.76 -9.67
C ASN A 129 -3.47 -6.20 -8.21
N MET A 130 -2.47 -7.01 -7.89
CA MET A 130 -2.22 -7.44 -6.50
C MET A 130 -1.88 -6.25 -5.60
N ILE A 131 -0.94 -5.36 -5.98
CA ILE A 131 -0.60 -4.18 -5.18
C ILE A 131 -1.74 -3.17 -5.12
N ARG A 132 -2.55 -3.05 -6.19
CA ARG A 132 -3.78 -2.27 -6.17
C ARG A 132 -4.71 -2.77 -5.06
N LEU A 133 -5.00 -4.06 -5.03
CA LEU A 133 -5.88 -4.67 -4.03
C LEU A 133 -5.28 -4.66 -2.63
N LYS A 134 -4.05 -5.16 -2.45
CA LYS A 134 -3.41 -5.28 -1.13
C LYS A 134 -3.15 -3.92 -0.46
N THR A 135 -2.79 -2.90 -1.24
CA THR A 135 -2.30 -1.63 -0.71
C THR A 135 -3.16 -0.43 -1.10
N ALA A 136 -3.44 -0.25 -2.40
CA ALA A 136 -3.97 1.00 -2.92
C ALA A 136 -5.46 1.20 -2.65
N VAL A 137 -6.27 0.15 -2.72
CA VAL A 137 -7.72 0.25 -2.43
C VAL A 137 -8.01 0.77 -1.01
N LEU A 138 -7.12 0.50 -0.04
CA LEU A 138 -7.29 1.02 1.31
C LEU A 138 -6.97 2.52 1.40
N VAL A 139 -6.11 3.03 0.53
CA VAL A 139 -5.86 4.48 0.42
C VAL A 139 -7.04 5.16 -0.27
N GLY A 140 -7.48 4.63 -1.41
CA GLY A 140 -8.66 5.13 -2.12
C GLY A 140 -9.92 5.09 -1.26
N GLY A 141 -10.19 3.95 -0.61
CA GLY A 141 -11.34 3.76 0.30
C GLY A 141 -11.32 4.72 1.49
N ALA A 142 -10.14 5.00 2.07
CA ALA A 142 -9.99 5.99 3.13
C ALA A 142 -10.39 7.39 2.64
N MET A 143 -9.92 7.79 1.47
CA MET A 143 -10.25 9.10 0.90
C MET A 143 -11.73 9.21 0.50
N LYS A 144 -12.30 8.15 -0.10
CA LYS A 144 -13.73 8.08 -0.42
C LYS A 144 -14.60 8.19 0.82
N LEU A 145 -14.21 7.54 1.93
CA LEU A 145 -14.91 7.70 3.21
C LEU A 145 -14.89 9.15 3.71
N GLY A 146 -13.77 9.87 3.51
CA GLY A 146 -13.70 11.30 3.82
C GLY A 146 -14.71 12.14 3.02
N ALA A 147 -14.85 11.87 1.72
CA ALA A 147 -15.85 12.50 0.85
C ALA A 147 -17.28 12.18 1.31
N ILE A 148 -17.59 10.91 1.60
CA ILE A 148 -18.90 10.46 2.08
C ILE A 148 -19.26 11.15 3.40
N VAL A 149 -18.34 11.22 4.38
CA VAL A 149 -18.57 11.89 5.66
C VAL A 149 -18.82 13.39 5.46
N SER A 150 -18.20 13.99 4.46
CA SER A 150 -18.40 15.39 4.09
C SER A 150 -19.66 15.63 3.26
N LYS A 151 -20.39 14.55 2.90
CA LYS A 151 -21.56 14.60 2.03
C LYS A 151 -21.27 15.19 0.64
N ALA A 152 -20.06 14.93 0.12
CA ALA A 152 -19.72 15.23 -1.26
C ALA A 152 -20.58 14.39 -2.23
N GLY A 153 -20.67 14.83 -3.48
CA GLY A 153 -21.38 14.07 -4.52
C GLY A 153 -20.71 12.73 -4.83
N ASP A 154 -21.46 11.83 -5.43
CA ASP A 154 -20.96 10.49 -5.76
C ASP A 154 -19.79 10.54 -6.75
N ASP A 155 -19.84 11.46 -7.72
CA ASP A 155 -18.79 11.64 -8.72
C ASP A 155 -17.49 12.14 -8.06
N GLU A 156 -17.57 13.13 -7.16
CA GLU A 156 -16.42 13.64 -6.40
C GLU A 156 -15.85 12.56 -5.46
N ALA A 157 -16.74 11.76 -4.84
CA ALA A 157 -16.30 10.65 -4.00
C ALA A 157 -15.58 9.56 -4.80
N GLU A 158 -15.97 9.33 -6.07
CA GLU A 158 -15.28 8.40 -6.95
C GLU A 158 -13.94 8.96 -7.45
N LEU A 159 -13.89 10.24 -7.82
CA LEU A 159 -12.66 10.89 -8.26
C LEU A 159 -11.60 10.90 -7.15
N ILE A 160 -11.99 11.21 -5.92
CA ILE A 160 -11.03 11.18 -4.79
C ILE A 160 -10.60 9.75 -4.42
N TYR A 161 -11.47 8.73 -4.63
CA TYR A 161 -11.09 7.33 -4.56
C TYR A 161 -9.99 7.02 -5.59
N GLN A 162 -10.18 7.39 -6.85
CA GLN A 162 -9.24 7.16 -7.94
C GLN A 162 -7.89 7.86 -7.68
N PHE A 163 -7.92 9.09 -7.16
CA PHE A 163 -6.71 9.76 -6.71
C PHE A 163 -5.95 8.91 -5.69
N GLY A 164 -6.63 8.45 -4.65
CA GLY A 164 -6.02 7.66 -3.58
C GLY A 164 -5.54 6.29 -4.06
N GLU A 165 -6.29 5.60 -4.90
CA GLU A 165 -5.91 4.30 -5.46
C GLU A 165 -4.67 4.42 -6.34
N ASN A 166 -4.65 5.35 -7.30
CA ASN A 166 -3.49 5.55 -8.19
C ASN A 166 -2.26 6.00 -7.41
N LEU A 167 -2.40 6.88 -6.42
CA LEU A 167 -1.31 7.28 -5.55
C LEU A 167 -0.79 6.10 -4.73
N GLY A 168 -1.67 5.21 -4.27
CA GLY A 168 -1.31 3.98 -3.55
C GLY A 168 -0.50 3.00 -4.40
N ILE A 169 -0.83 2.85 -5.68
CA ILE A 169 -0.06 2.03 -6.64
C ILE A 169 1.32 2.66 -6.86
N ALA A 170 1.38 3.98 -7.15
CA ALA A 170 2.65 4.70 -7.33
C ALA A 170 3.54 4.57 -6.09
N PHE A 171 2.96 4.67 -4.90
CA PHE A 171 3.66 4.51 -3.62
C PHE A 171 4.26 3.10 -3.45
N GLN A 172 3.54 2.04 -3.84
CA GLN A 172 4.06 0.68 -3.74
C GLN A 172 5.20 0.44 -4.74
N LEU A 173 5.08 0.94 -5.98
CA LEU A 173 6.18 0.90 -6.95
C LEU A 173 7.43 1.65 -6.46
N GLN A 174 7.23 2.77 -5.76
CA GLN A 174 8.31 3.49 -5.08
C GLN A 174 8.95 2.64 -3.97
N ASP A 175 8.15 1.93 -3.17
CA ASP A 175 8.67 1.04 -2.13
C ASP A 175 9.53 -0.07 -2.72
N ASP A 176 9.11 -0.70 -3.83
CA ASP A 176 9.90 -1.71 -4.54
C ASP A 176 11.26 -1.15 -5.02
N ILE A 177 11.24 0.07 -5.58
CA ILE A 177 12.48 0.75 -6.01
C ILE A 177 13.39 1.03 -4.81
N LEU A 178 12.83 1.52 -3.70
CA LEU A 178 13.60 1.86 -2.50
C LEU A 178 14.12 0.63 -1.75
N ASP A 179 13.44 -0.52 -1.84
CA ASP A 179 13.97 -1.77 -1.28
C ASP A 179 15.31 -2.16 -1.92
N VAL A 180 15.52 -1.85 -3.19
CA VAL A 180 16.75 -2.19 -3.92
C VAL A 180 17.77 -1.04 -3.93
N TYR A 181 17.28 0.20 -4.11
CA TYR A 181 18.13 1.37 -4.42
C TYR A 181 18.09 2.46 -3.34
N GLY A 182 17.36 2.23 -2.24
CA GLY A 182 17.26 3.17 -1.13
C GLY A 182 18.57 3.29 -0.35
N ASP A 183 18.75 4.42 0.34
CA ASP A 183 19.84 4.62 1.28
C ASP A 183 19.56 3.81 2.57
N PRO A 184 20.43 2.84 2.94
CA PRO A 184 20.20 2.01 4.14
C PRO A 184 20.09 2.81 5.44
N GLU A 185 20.77 3.95 5.55
CA GLU A 185 20.76 4.79 6.75
C GLU A 185 19.41 5.55 6.88
N LYS A 186 18.79 5.88 5.73
CA LYS A 186 17.53 6.63 5.68
C LYS A 186 16.31 5.71 5.63
N PHE A 187 16.40 4.58 4.94
CA PHE A 187 15.27 3.68 4.69
C PHE A 187 14.79 2.94 5.96
N GLY A 188 15.66 2.78 6.96
CA GLY A 188 15.32 2.15 8.25
C GLY A 188 14.96 0.66 8.16
N LYS A 189 15.16 0.03 6.99
CA LYS A 189 15.01 -1.40 6.72
C LYS A 189 16.29 -1.91 6.05
N GLN A 190 16.49 -3.23 6.06
CA GLN A 190 17.56 -3.84 5.28
C GLN A 190 17.23 -3.69 3.80
N VAL A 191 18.13 -3.07 3.02
CA VAL A 191 18.03 -2.97 1.56
C VAL A 191 18.19 -4.35 0.94
N GLY A 192 17.39 -4.65 -0.11
CA GLY A 192 17.43 -5.93 -0.82
C GLY A 192 16.61 -7.05 -0.15
N GLY A 193 15.70 -6.71 0.74
CA GLY A 193 14.83 -7.68 1.40
C GLY A 193 13.99 -8.49 0.39
N ASP A 194 13.43 -7.83 -0.61
CA ASP A 194 12.64 -8.45 -1.68
C ASP A 194 13.50 -9.39 -2.56
N ILE A 195 14.76 -9.02 -2.80
CA ILE A 195 15.72 -9.88 -3.52
C ILE A 195 16.03 -11.14 -2.70
N ILE A 196 16.29 -11.00 -1.40
CA ILE A 196 16.61 -12.12 -0.52
C ILE A 196 15.46 -13.13 -0.48
N SER A 197 14.20 -12.65 -0.38
CA SER A 197 13.00 -13.47 -0.30
C SER A 197 12.47 -13.95 -1.65
N ASP A 198 13.13 -13.64 -2.76
CA ASP A 198 12.69 -13.95 -4.14
C ASP A 198 11.29 -13.42 -4.48
N LYS A 199 10.91 -12.28 -3.87
CA LYS A 199 9.59 -11.70 -4.05
C LYS A 199 9.34 -11.30 -5.50
N LYS A 200 8.11 -11.53 -5.98
CA LYS A 200 7.66 -11.17 -7.34
C LYS A 200 7.26 -9.69 -7.38
N THR A 201 8.27 -8.79 -7.24
CA THR A 201 8.08 -7.34 -7.40
C THR A 201 8.09 -6.94 -8.87
N PHE A 202 7.67 -5.70 -9.16
CA PHE A 202 7.77 -5.15 -10.51
C PHE A 202 9.19 -5.30 -11.09
N LEU A 203 10.22 -5.03 -10.29
CA LEU A 203 11.61 -5.11 -10.72
C LEU A 203 11.97 -6.55 -11.16
N ARG A 204 11.59 -7.54 -10.37
CA ARG A 204 11.85 -8.94 -10.68
C ARG A 204 11.13 -9.39 -11.95
N LEU A 205 9.86 -9.06 -12.07
CA LEU A 205 9.02 -9.44 -13.22
C LEU A 205 9.50 -8.75 -14.50
N LYS A 206 9.85 -7.47 -14.41
CA LYS A 206 10.39 -6.73 -15.57
C LYS A 206 11.73 -7.26 -16.05
N LEU A 207 12.60 -7.66 -15.12
CA LEU A 207 13.84 -8.36 -15.50
C LEU A 207 13.52 -9.67 -16.22
N GLN A 208 12.54 -10.45 -15.75
CA GLN A 208 12.15 -11.70 -16.41
C GLN A 208 11.63 -11.51 -17.83
N GLU A 209 10.94 -10.39 -18.12
CA GLU A 209 10.51 -10.05 -19.48
C GLU A 209 11.66 -9.65 -20.41
N LEU A 210 12.65 -8.94 -19.91
CA LEU A 210 13.71 -8.32 -20.71
C LEU A 210 14.96 -9.18 -20.87
N ALA A 211 15.25 -10.03 -19.88
CA ALA A 211 16.53 -10.74 -19.80
C ALA A 211 16.62 -11.90 -20.79
N ASN A 212 17.82 -12.12 -21.33
CA ASN A 212 18.13 -13.28 -22.14
C ASN A 212 18.20 -14.56 -21.28
N THR A 213 18.18 -15.74 -21.93
CA THR A 213 18.16 -17.05 -21.25
C THR A 213 19.36 -17.24 -20.30
N ASN A 214 20.56 -16.74 -20.66
CA ASN A 214 21.74 -16.90 -19.82
C ASN A 214 21.61 -16.10 -18.52
N ASP A 215 21.12 -14.86 -18.59
CA ASP A 215 20.93 -14.01 -17.43
C ASP A 215 19.76 -14.49 -16.56
N LEU A 216 18.71 -15.06 -17.16
CA LEU A 216 17.64 -15.74 -16.40
C LEU A 216 18.17 -16.97 -15.65
N ASN A 217 19.04 -17.77 -16.26
CA ASN A 217 19.70 -18.89 -15.58
C ASN A 217 20.57 -18.41 -14.42
N ARG A 218 21.34 -17.32 -14.60
CA ARG A 218 22.10 -16.70 -13.51
C ARG A 218 21.20 -16.25 -12.37
N LEU A 219 20.13 -15.54 -12.69
CA LEU A 219 19.13 -15.09 -11.72
C LEU A 219 18.56 -16.26 -10.88
N ASN A 220 18.25 -17.37 -11.52
CA ASN A 220 17.69 -18.55 -10.84
C ASN A 220 18.75 -19.35 -10.04
N ALA A 221 20.02 -19.36 -10.48
CA ALA A 221 21.10 -20.00 -9.78
C ALA A 221 21.47 -19.32 -8.44
N GLN A 222 21.22 -18.02 -8.32
CA GLN A 222 21.58 -17.21 -7.14
C GLN A 222 20.75 -17.51 -5.88
N ARG A 223 19.76 -18.37 -5.95
CA ARG A 223 19.01 -18.85 -4.77
C ARG A 223 19.90 -19.54 -3.73
N LEU A 224 21.09 -19.99 -4.11
CA LEU A 224 22.03 -20.74 -3.28
C LEU A 224 23.25 -19.89 -2.80
N GLU A 225 23.31 -18.63 -3.18
CA GLU A 225 24.43 -17.73 -2.84
C GLU A 225 24.28 -17.09 -1.46
N ASP A 226 25.39 -16.52 -0.96
CA ASP A 226 25.36 -15.62 0.18
C ASP A 226 24.42 -14.43 -0.10
N LYS A 227 23.75 -13.93 0.94
CA LYS A 227 22.72 -12.86 0.82
C LYS A 227 23.29 -11.60 0.18
N ALA A 228 24.52 -11.21 0.53
CA ALA A 228 25.14 -10.00 -0.02
C ALA A 228 25.51 -10.19 -1.49
N ASP A 229 26.05 -11.35 -1.85
CA ASP A 229 26.35 -11.70 -3.25
C ASP A 229 25.09 -11.76 -4.09
N LYS A 230 24.00 -12.36 -3.56
CA LYS A 230 22.70 -12.39 -4.22
C LYS A 230 22.18 -10.98 -4.53
N ILE A 231 22.19 -10.07 -3.54
CA ILE A 231 21.74 -8.69 -3.72
C ILE A 231 22.57 -8.01 -4.81
N ASN A 232 23.90 -8.05 -4.72
CA ASN A 232 24.80 -7.40 -5.67
C ASN A 232 24.60 -7.91 -7.10
N ASN A 233 24.50 -9.23 -7.27
CA ASN A 233 24.35 -9.86 -8.57
C ASN A 233 22.98 -9.54 -9.20
N VAL A 234 21.87 -9.60 -8.43
CA VAL A 234 20.54 -9.27 -8.94
C VAL A 234 20.45 -7.78 -9.26
N THR A 235 20.97 -6.89 -8.40
CA THR A 235 20.99 -5.45 -8.65
C THR A 235 21.78 -5.13 -9.92
N SER A 236 22.93 -5.80 -10.14
CA SER A 236 23.72 -5.65 -11.39
C SER A 236 22.90 -6.03 -12.64
N LEU A 237 22.06 -7.07 -12.56
CA LEU A 237 21.15 -7.43 -13.65
C LEU A 237 20.05 -6.37 -13.83
N TYR A 238 19.49 -5.84 -12.75
CA TYR A 238 18.50 -4.75 -12.83
C TYR A 238 19.07 -3.52 -13.52
N ASP A 239 20.33 -3.15 -13.22
CA ASP A 239 21.03 -2.02 -13.85
C ASP A 239 21.34 -2.30 -15.32
N GLN A 240 21.82 -3.50 -15.66
CA GLN A 240 22.08 -3.91 -17.03
C GLN A 240 20.86 -3.78 -17.95
N TYR A 241 19.67 -4.16 -17.41
CA TYR A 241 18.40 -4.11 -18.17
C TYR A 241 17.59 -2.84 -17.90
N LYS A 242 18.12 -1.85 -17.18
CA LYS A 242 17.48 -0.58 -16.85
C LYS A 242 16.09 -0.74 -16.21
N VAL A 243 15.97 -1.75 -15.34
CA VAL A 243 14.67 -2.11 -14.73
C VAL A 243 14.15 -0.99 -13.83
N LYS A 244 15.06 -0.26 -13.15
CA LYS A 244 14.71 0.90 -12.32
C LYS A 244 14.00 1.99 -13.14
N GLU A 245 14.50 2.27 -14.34
CA GLU A 245 13.91 3.27 -15.24
C GLU A 245 12.51 2.87 -15.68
N HIS A 246 12.29 1.59 -15.99
CA HIS A 246 10.96 1.07 -16.31
C HIS A 246 10.00 1.20 -15.12
N ALA A 247 10.42 0.82 -13.92
CA ALA A 247 9.61 0.97 -12.71
C ALA A 247 9.27 2.44 -12.44
N THR A 248 10.26 3.33 -12.58
CA THR A 248 10.08 4.77 -12.40
C THR A 248 9.10 5.36 -13.41
N LEU A 249 9.11 4.88 -14.66
CA LEU A 249 8.16 5.33 -15.69
C LEU A 249 6.72 4.97 -15.30
N ILE A 250 6.48 3.71 -14.98
CA ILE A 250 5.14 3.24 -14.59
C ILE A 250 4.66 3.93 -13.30
N MET A 251 5.54 4.10 -12.31
CA MET A 251 5.25 4.88 -11.09
C MET A 251 4.76 6.30 -11.43
N LYS A 252 5.44 6.99 -12.35
CA LYS A 252 5.04 8.33 -12.78
C LYS A 252 3.70 8.35 -13.51
N GLU A 253 3.43 7.36 -14.36
CA GLU A 253 2.13 7.22 -15.04
C GLU A 253 0.97 7.10 -14.04
N TYR A 254 1.13 6.33 -12.96
CA TYR A 254 0.13 6.22 -11.90
C TYR A 254 0.00 7.53 -11.09
N LEU A 255 1.10 8.22 -10.83
CA LEU A 255 1.06 9.52 -10.19
C LEU A 255 0.33 10.57 -11.04
N GLU A 256 0.57 10.57 -12.36
CA GLU A 256 -0.16 11.43 -13.31
C GLU A 256 -1.67 11.12 -13.31
N LYS A 257 -2.05 9.83 -13.35
CA LYS A 257 -3.46 9.42 -13.23
C LYS A 257 -4.09 9.89 -11.91
N ALA A 258 -3.34 9.84 -10.80
CA ALA A 258 -3.80 10.38 -9.53
C ALA A 258 -4.07 11.89 -9.65
N PHE A 259 -3.14 12.68 -10.16
CA PHE A 259 -3.33 14.11 -10.30
C PHE A 259 -4.45 14.47 -11.29
N MET A 260 -4.61 13.73 -12.39
CA MET A 260 -5.75 13.92 -13.31
C MET A 260 -7.09 13.72 -12.59
N ALA A 261 -7.23 12.70 -11.77
CA ALA A 261 -8.44 12.49 -10.99
C ALA A 261 -8.70 13.64 -9.99
N LEU A 262 -7.66 14.13 -9.31
CA LEU A 262 -7.78 15.27 -8.39
C LEU A 262 -8.13 16.56 -9.11
N GLU A 263 -7.61 16.78 -10.31
CA GLU A 263 -7.90 17.97 -11.13
C GLU A 263 -9.37 18.07 -11.52
N LEU A 264 -10.00 16.91 -11.84
CA LEU A 264 -11.39 16.82 -12.23
C LEU A 264 -12.38 17.11 -11.08
N ILE A 265 -11.95 17.10 -9.82
CA ILE A 265 -12.82 17.42 -8.67
C ILE A 265 -13.16 18.92 -8.71
N ASP A 266 -14.46 19.25 -8.70
CA ASP A 266 -14.95 20.63 -8.76
C ASP A 266 -14.86 21.33 -7.39
N VAL A 267 -13.63 21.67 -6.99
CA VAL A 267 -13.33 22.47 -5.81
C VAL A 267 -12.23 23.51 -6.14
N PRO A 268 -12.15 24.63 -5.40
CA PRO A 268 -11.08 25.60 -5.61
C PRO A 268 -9.68 24.97 -5.51
N GLU A 269 -8.78 25.37 -6.40
CA GLU A 269 -7.39 24.87 -6.45
C GLU A 269 -6.64 24.99 -5.12
N GLU A 270 -6.96 26.01 -4.32
CA GLU A 270 -6.38 26.20 -2.98
C GLU A 270 -6.63 24.99 -2.06
N GLN A 271 -7.80 24.32 -2.19
CA GLN A 271 -8.17 23.18 -1.36
C GLN A 271 -7.41 21.89 -1.78
N LYS A 272 -6.95 21.82 -3.04
CA LYS A 272 -6.18 20.68 -3.55
C LYS A 272 -4.70 20.72 -3.12
N LYS A 273 -4.17 21.89 -2.76
CA LYS A 273 -2.73 22.11 -2.54
C LYS A 273 -2.10 21.16 -1.54
N GLU A 274 -2.74 20.92 -0.41
CA GLU A 274 -2.19 20.06 0.63
C GLU A 274 -2.11 18.59 0.18
N LEU A 275 -3.08 18.11 -0.61
CA LEU A 275 -3.04 16.77 -1.20
C LEU A 275 -1.93 16.65 -2.24
N ILE A 276 -1.75 17.67 -3.09
CA ILE A 276 -0.66 17.73 -4.08
C ILE A 276 0.69 17.71 -3.36
N LEU A 277 0.83 18.51 -2.30
CA LEU A 277 2.05 18.57 -1.49
C LEU A 277 2.37 17.22 -0.87
N LEU A 278 1.38 16.58 -0.23
CA LEU A 278 1.55 15.25 0.37
C LEU A 278 1.93 14.21 -0.69
N ALA A 279 1.25 14.18 -1.84
CA ALA A 279 1.56 13.24 -2.90
C ALA A 279 3.01 13.40 -3.39
N ASN A 280 3.44 14.65 -3.63
CA ASN A 280 4.83 14.93 -4.03
C ASN A 280 5.84 14.54 -2.94
N GLN A 281 5.54 14.78 -1.66
CA GLN A 281 6.41 14.37 -0.55
C GLN A 281 6.53 12.84 -0.45
N LEU A 282 5.42 12.11 -0.66
CA LEU A 282 5.43 10.65 -0.66
C LEU A 282 6.27 10.08 -1.80
N MET A 283 6.26 10.74 -2.97
CA MET A 283 7.01 10.30 -4.16
C MET A 283 8.48 10.76 -4.16
N ASN A 284 8.83 11.81 -3.42
CA ASN A 284 10.20 12.33 -3.33
C ASN A 284 10.94 11.86 -2.08
N ARG A 285 10.35 10.96 -1.30
CA ARG A 285 11.03 10.40 -0.14
C ARG A 285 12.22 9.54 -0.58
N GLU A 286 13.30 9.67 0.14
CA GLU A 286 14.49 8.83 0.02
C GLU A 286 14.48 7.68 1.06
N SER A 287 13.41 7.62 1.86
CA SER A 287 13.24 6.65 2.96
C SER A 287 11.77 6.40 3.30
#